data_cf8c674932949fb233b1d0b80b1da052
#
_entry.id   cf8c674932949fb233b1d0b80b1da052
#
_cell.length_a   1.000
_cell.length_b   1.000
_cell.length_c   1.000
_cell.angle_alpha   90.00
_cell.angle_beta   90.00
_cell.angle_gamma   90.00
#
_symmetry.space_group_name_H-M   'P 1'
#
loop_
_entity.id
_entity.type
_entity.pdbx_description
1 polymer ?
#
loop_
_entity_poly.entity_id
_entity_poly.type
_entity_poly.pdbx_seq_one_letter_code
_entity_poly.pdbx_strand_id
1 'polypeptide(L)'
;MPEVKIRYIGHASFYIEWKNEKIYLDPWLKSPGIAGGWTSPVSPVGLDDINEATVVLVTHGHIDHIGHAIEIVKKTGACLICSPEVGMYADIHGIPYDSDPDPQAGRKYWMYPLNVGGSCTIRGVTYTMVPAFHSSSIMHYDYVKNKVRYPDGAVGYVISFEGGPVIYASGDTGVSMEMHMIQELYSPEIALMTAGGQYNMGVREFAYACKILKPKIAIPCHYDTFPRQRLDKEKLRQAVSVMSPSTNLVLLNPGESLRYVEEASWLVER
;
A
#
# COMPACT_ATOMS: atom_id res chain seq x y z
N MET A 1 18.99 16.80 1.28
CA MET A 1 18.72 15.34 1.21
C MET A 1 17.37 15.13 0.56
N PRO A 2 17.15 14.07 -0.18
CA PRO A 2 15.86 13.86 -0.83
C PRO A 2 14.77 13.64 0.23
N GLU A 3 13.69 14.41 0.11
CA GLU A 3 12.48 14.29 0.93
C GLU A 3 11.58 13.21 0.37
N VAL A 4 10.94 12.43 1.23
CA VAL A 4 9.82 11.56 0.87
C VAL A 4 8.54 12.18 1.41
N LYS A 5 7.56 12.39 0.54
CA LYS A 5 6.21 12.83 0.91
C LYS A 5 5.26 11.65 0.85
N ILE A 6 4.54 11.39 1.94
CA ILE A 6 3.55 10.32 2.06
C ILE A 6 2.20 10.96 2.33
N ARG A 7 1.28 10.90 1.39
CA ARG A 7 -0.10 11.37 1.55
C ARG A 7 -1.01 10.19 1.82
N TYR A 8 -1.77 10.26 2.91
CA TYR A 8 -2.82 9.31 3.20
C TYR A 8 -4.07 9.67 2.39
N ILE A 9 -4.44 8.83 1.44
CA ILE A 9 -5.63 9.04 0.59
C ILE A 9 -6.90 8.59 1.34
N GLY A 10 -6.75 7.64 2.27
CA GLY A 10 -7.83 7.09 3.07
C GLY A 10 -7.90 5.58 2.96
N HIS A 11 -8.50 4.93 3.93
CA HIS A 11 -8.57 3.47 4.08
C HIS A 11 -7.19 2.83 4.13
N ALA A 12 -6.76 2.11 3.08
CA ALA A 12 -5.42 1.56 2.92
C ALA A 12 -4.60 2.28 1.84
N SER A 13 -5.15 3.35 1.26
CA SER A 13 -4.59 4.00 0.08
C SER A 13 -3.60 5.09 0.44
N PHE A 14 -2.44 5.05 -0.20
CA PHE A 14 -1.39 6.07 -0.05
C PHE A 14 -0.88 6.55 -1.41
N TYR A 15 -0.46 7.81 -1.44
CA TYR A 15 0.38 8.39 -2.48
C TYR A 15 1.74 8.73 -1.89
N ILE A 16 2.79 8.25 -2.53
CA ILE A 16 4.18 8.44 -2.09
C ILE A 16 4.93 9.15 -3.21
N GLU A 17 5.57 10.25 -2.87
CA GLU A 17 6.37 11.05 -3.79
C GLU A 17 7.81 11.10 -3.32
N TRP A 18 8.74 10.81 -4.23
CA TRP A 18 10.18 10.89 -4.01
C TRP A 18 10.89 11.30 -5.29
N LYS A 19 11.56 12.45 -5.27
CA LYS A 19 12.12 13.06 -6.48
C LYS A 19 11.04 13.20 -7.56
N ASN A 20 11.19 12.49 -8.69
CA ASN A 20 10.23 12.47 -9.80
C ASN A 20 9.30 11.23 -9.77
N GLU A 21 9.44 10.37 -8.75
CA GLU A 21 8.62 9.17 -8.64
C GLU A 21 7.31 9.48 -7.91
N LYS A 22 6.21 8.99 -8.49
CA LYS A 22 4.83 9.16 -8.02
C LYS A 22 4.20 7.79 -7.91
N ILE A 23 4.13 7.28 -6.68
CA ILE A 23 3.75 5.90 -6.38
C ILE A 23 2.38 5.90 -5.71
N TYR A 24 1.45 5.14 -6.25
CA TYR A 24 0.16 4.86 -5.61
C TYR A 24 0.16 3.45 -5.03
N LEU A 25 -0.19 3.33 -3.75
CA LEU A 25 -0.35 2.06 -3.05
C LEU A 25 -1.83 1.85 -2.77
N ASP A 26 -2.36 0.70 -3.18
CA ASP A 26 -3.75 0.27 -2.96
C ASP A 26 -4.78 1.37 -3.21
N PRO A 27 -4.83 1.96 -4.43
CA PRO A 27 -5.57 3.20 -4.68
C PRO A 27 -7.08 2.99 -4.78
N TRP A 28 -7.79 3.05 -3.66
CA TRP A 28 -9.25 3.03 -3.62
C TRP A 28 -9.79 4.45 -3.46
N LEU A 29 -10.40 4.99 -4.52
CA LEU A 29 -10.76 6.39 -4.67
C LEU A 29 -12.27 6.63 -4.50
N LYS A 30 -12.69 7.91 -4.44
CA LYS A 30 -14.10 8.32 -4.35
C LYS A 30 -14.92 8.13 -5.64
N SER A 31 -14.26 7.96 -6.78
CA SER A 31 -14.92 7.73 -8.08
C SER A 31 -15.37 6.27 -8.23
N PRO A 32 -16.38 5.96 -9.05
CA PRO A 32 -16.66 4.58 -9.44
C PRO A 32 -15.49 3.98 -10.21
N GLY A 33 -15.09 2.75 -9.87
CA GLY A 33 -13.99 2.02 -10.51
C GLY A 33 -14.45 0.73 -11.21
N ILE A 34 -13.57 0.15 -12.00
CA ILE A 34 -13.80 -1.12 -12.73
C ILE A 34 -14.01 -2.28 -11.74
N ALA A 35 -13.27 -2.26 -10.63
CA ALA A 35 -13.37 -3.26 -9.58
C ALA A 35 -14.70 -3.11 -8.81
N GLY A 36 -15.80 -3.58 -9.43
CA GLY A 36 -17.12 -3.66 -8.80
C GLY A 36 -17.88 -2.36 -8.59
N GLY A 37 -17.39 -1.23 -9.10
CA GLY A 37 -18.07 0.07 -9.00
C GLY A 37 -18.11 0.67 -7.59
N TRP A 38 -17.43 0.07 -6.61
CA TRP A 38 -17.39 0.58 -5.25
C TRP A 38 -16.46 1.80 -5.14
N THR A 39 -16.90 2.76 -4.36
CA THR A 39 -16.18 4.00 -4.10
C THR A 39 -15.72 4.06 -2.65
N SER A 40 -14.54 4.63 -2.41
CA SER A 40 -14.07 4.90 -1.06
C SER A 40 -14.94 5.99 -0.41
N PRO A 41 -15.56 5.72 0.74
CA PRO A 41 -16.38 6.72 1.43
C PRO A 41 -15.54 7.78 2.13
N VAL A 42 -14.24 7.59 2.26
CA VAL A 42 -13.34 8.47 3.02
C VAL A 42 -12.27 9.15 2.15
N SER A 43 -12.06 8.69 0.91
CA SER A 43 -11.06 9.30 0.03
C SER A 43 -11.50 10.71 -0.42
N PRO A 44 -10.66 11.73 -0.26
CA PRO A 44 -10.91 13.05 -0.84
C PRO A 44 -10.57 13.09 -2.34
N VAL A 45 -9.88 12.06 -2.87
CA VAL A 45 -9.32 12.00 -4.22
C VAL A 45 -10.21 11.16 -5.13
N GLY A 46 -10.51 11.65 -6.33
CA GLY A 46 -11.14 10.92 -7.42
C GLY A 46 -10.14 10.59 -8.54
N LEU A 47 -10.56 9.77 -9.49
CA LEU A 47 -9.72 9.40 -10.62
C LEU A 47 -9.33 10.62 -11.47
N ASP A 48 -10.19 11.64 -11.56
CA ASP A 48 -9.91 12.85 -12.34
C ASP A 48 -8.81 13.70 -11.72
N ASP A 49 -8.61 13.61 -10.40
CA ASP A 49 -7.58 14.33 -9.66
C ASP A 49 -6.17 13.74 -9.89
N ILE A 50 -6.08 12.52 -10.47
CA ILE A 50 -4.80 11.85 -10.74
C ILE A 50 -4.32 12.19 -12.15
N ASN A 51 -3.29 12.99 -12.26
CA ASN A 51 -2.71 13.38 -13.54
C ASN A 51 -1.45 12.59 -13.91
N GLU A 52 -0.73 12.11 -12.91
CA GLU A 52 0.55 11.44 -13.08
C GLU A 52 0.72 10.30 -12.06
N ALA A 53 1.29 9.20 -12.51
CA ALA A 53 1.79 8.12 -11.69
C ALA A 53 2.99 7.47 -12.41
N THR A 54 3.97 7.00 -11.65
CA THR A 54 5.10 6.24 -12.19
C THR A 54 4.95 4.75 -11.87
N VAL A 55 4.42 4.45 -10.69
CA VAL A 55 4.17 3.09 -10.21
C VAL A 55 2.82 3.02 -9.49
N VAL A 56 2.12 1.93 -9.69
CA VAL A 56 0.96 1.53 -8.88
C VAL A 56 1.28 0.20 -8.22
N LEU A 57 1.23 0.14 -6.89
CA LEU A 57 1.40 -1.07 -6.09
C LEU A 57 0.03 -1.60 -5.66
N VAL A 58 -0.19 -2.90 -5.81
CA VAL A 58 -1.38 -3.59 -5.29
C VAL A 58 -0.95 -4.72 -4.38
N THR A 59 -1.40 -4.69 -3.13
CA THR A 59 -1.05 -5.70 -2.14
C THR A 59 -1.86 -6.98 -2.28
N HIS A 60 -3.12 -6.89 -2.69
CA HIS A 60 -3.98 -8.06 -2.92
C HIS A 60 -5.28 -7.68 -3.66
N GLY A 61 -6.05 -8.69 -4.03
CA GLY A 61 -7.20 -8.56 -4.92
C GLY A 61 -8.50 -8.09 -4.28
N HIS A 62 -8.55 -7.77 -2.99
CA HIS A 62 -9.77 -7.18 -2.41
C HIS A 62 -10.07 -5.82 -3.04
N ILE A 63 -11.37 -5.50 -3.16
CA ILE A 63 -11.85 -4.37 -3.93
C ILE A 63 -11.38 -3.01 -3.37
N ASP A 64 -11.20 -2.92 -2.06
CA ASP A 64 -10.72 -1.75 -1.33
C ASP A 64 -9.19 -1.59 -1.38
N HIS A 65 -8.48 -2.51 -2.05
CA HIS A 65 -7.04 -2.48 -2.33
C HIS A 65 -6.73 -2.40 -3.83
N ILE A 66 -7.21 -3.35 -4.64
CA ILE A 66 -7.05 -3.27 -6.09
C ILE A 66 -7.69 -1.99 -6.66
N GLY A 67 -8.80 -1.57 -6.07
CA GLY A 67 -9.46 -0.27 -6.24
C GLY A 67 -9.47 0.24 -7.68
N HIS A 68 -8.72 1.32 -7.89
CA HIS A 68 -8.59 2.03 -9.18
C HIS A 68 -7.22 1.81 -9.85
N ALA A 69 -6.49 0.77 -9.45
CA ALA A 69 -5.13 0.52 -9.94
C ALA A 69 -5.09 0.44 -11.48
N ILE A 70 -6.05 -0.27 -12.07
CA ILE A 70 -6.12 -0.48 -13.53
C ILE A 70 -6.40 0.83 -14.26
N GLU A 71 -7.34 1.63 -13.76
CA GLU A 71 -7.69 2.93 -14.35
C GLU A 71 -6.52 3.91 -14.27
N ILE A 72 -5.80 3.95 -13.15
CA ILE A 72 -4.64 4.81 -12.99
C ILE A 72 -3.54 4.41 -13.97
N VAL A 73 -3.22 3.11 -14.08
CA VAL A 73 -2.23 2.63 -15.05
C VAL A 73 -2.61 3.01 -16.47
N LYS A 74 -3.88 2.82 -16.85
CA LYS A 74 -4.37 3.18 -18.20
C LYS A 74 -4.33 4.67 -18.47
N LYS A 75 -4.61 5.49 -17.45
CA LYS A 75 -4.63 6.95 -17.57
C LYS A 75 -3.21 7.53 -17.67
N THR A 76 -2.28 7.00 -16.89
CA THR A 76 -0.96 7.62 -16.67
C THR A 76 0.19 6.91 -17.40
N GLY A 77 0.02 5.64 -17.78
CA GLY A 77 1.11 4.80 -18.29
C GLY A 77 2.05 4.29 -17.19
N ALA A 78 1.62 4.33 -15.90
CA ALA A 78 2.39 3.82 -14.78
C ALA A 78 2.67 2.32 -14.89
N CYS A 79 3.76 1.86 -14.25
CA CYS A 79 4.00 0.44 -14.05
C CYS A 79 3.07 -0.11 -12.96
N LEU A 80 2.40 -1.24 -13.22
CA LEU A 80 1.69 -2.00 -12.20
C LEU A 80 2.65 -3.02 -11.58
N ILE A 81 2.83 -2.97 -10.25
CA ILE A 81 3.55 -3.99 -9.48
C ILE A 81 2.54 -4.71 -8.59
N CYS A 82 2.42 -6.02 -8.75
CA CYS A 82 1.40 -6.83 -8.08
C CYS A 82 1.78 -8.31 -8.05
N SER A 83 0.94 -9.16 -7.43
CA SER A 83 1.03 -10.62 -7.58
C SER A 83 0.72 -11.06 -9.01
N PRO A 84 1.16 -12.25 -9.45
CA PRO A 84 0.82 -12.78 -10.77
C PRO A 84 -0.69 -12.87 -11.01
N GLU A 85 -1.48 -13.21 -10.00
CA GLU A 85 -2.92 -13.36 -10.09
C GLU A 85 -3.63 -12.01 -10.28
N VAL A 86 -3.17 -10.97 -9.58
CA VAL A 86 -3.62 -9.59 -9.81
C VAL A 86 -3.21 -9.14 -11.22
N GLY A 87 -2.01 -9.53 -11.68
CA GLY A 87 -1.55 -9.29 -13.04
C GLY A 87 -2.44 -9.93 -14.10
N MET A 88 -2.87 -11.20 -13.91
CA MET A 88 -3.82 -11.87 -14.81
C MET A 88 -5.18 -11.16 -14.84
N TYR A 89 -5.62 -10.63 -13.70
CA TYR A 89 -6.82 -9.80 -13.66
C TYR A 89 -6.64 -8.49 -14.43
N ALA A 90 -5.49 -7.85 -14.32
CA ALA A 90 -5.17 -6.64 -15.05
C ALA A 90 -5.10 -6.88 -16.57
N ASP A 91 -4.60 -8.04 -16.99
CA ASP A 91 -4.51 -8.45 -18.41
C ASP A 91 -5.89 -8.53 -19.06
N ILE A 92 -6.85 -9.20 -18.44
CA ILE A 92 -8.24 -9.26 -18.94
C ILE A 92 -8.92 -7.89 -18.96
N HIS A 93 -8.39 -6.91 -18.22
CA HIS A 93 -8.83 -5.52 -18.24
C HIS A 93 -7.96 -4.62 -19.13
N GLY A 94 -7.11 -5.22 -19.98
CA GLY A 94 -6.38 -4.54 -21.05
C GLY A 94 -5.05 -3.89 -20.63
N ILE A 95 -4.42 -4.39 -19.56
CA ILE A 95 -3.02 -4.18 -19.25
C ILE A 95 -2.29 -5.48 -19.56
N PRO A 96 -1.59 -5.63 -20.70
CA PRO A 96 -1.03 -6.90 -21.12
C PRO A 96 -0.11 -7.50 -20.07
N TYR A 97 -0.34 -8.78 -19.75
CA TYR A 97 0.55 -9.57 -18.91
C TYR A 97 1.81 -9.89 -19.71
N ASP A 98 2.91 -9.24 -19.39
CA ASP A 98 4.17 -9.44 -20.10
C ASP A 98 5.28 -9.81 -19.12
N SER A 99 6.00 -10.86 -19.49
CA SER A 99 7.17 -11.33 -18.79
C SER A 99 8.45 -10.52 -19.08
N ASP A 100 8.40 -9.61 -20.07
CA ASP A 100 9.54 -8.75 -20.40
C ASP A 100 9.18 -7.27 -20.17
N PRO A 101 9.59 -6.71 -19.03
CA PRO A 101 9.22 -5.36 -18.61
C PRO A 101 10.16 -4.31 -19.19
N ASP A 102 10.46 -4.32 -20.50
CA ASP A 102 11.22 -3.24 -21.11
C ASP A 102 10.33 -1.99 -21.32
N PRO A 103 10.48 -0.95 -20.48
CA PRO A 103 9.73 0.29 -20.61
C PRO A 103 10.00 1.00 -21.96
N GLN A 104 11.12 0.65 -22.63
CA GLN A 104 11.57 1.25 -23.89
C GLN A 104 10.98 0.53 -25.13
N ALA A 105 10.30 -0.61 -24.92
CA ALA A 105 9.68 -1.38 -26.02
C ALA A 105 8.47 -0.69 -26.67
N GLY A 106 8.21 0.59 -26.36
CA GLY A 106 7.12 1.38 -26.95
C GLY A 106 5.72 0.99 -26.47
N ARG A 107 5.61 0.27 -25.39
CA ARG A 107 4.35 -0.17 -24.81
C ARG A 107 3.68 0.97 -24.05
N LYS A 108 2.38 1.05 -24.20
CA LYS A 108 1.56 2.06 -23.50
C LYS A 108 1.37 1.73 -22.02
N TYR A 109 1.32 0.43 -21.68
CA TYR A 109 1.10 -0.07 -20.33
C TYR A 109 2.07 -1.20 -20.05
N TRP A 110 2.53 -1.32 -18.81
CA TRP A 110 3.42 -2.39 -18.40
C TRP A 110 3.17 -2.81 -16.96
N MET A 111 3.56 -4.04 -16.62
CA MET A 111 3.46 -4.55 -15.28
C MET A 111 4.71 -5.34 -14.89
N TYR A 112 4.92 -5.44 -13.60
CA TYR A 112 5.98 -6.22 -12.99
C TYR A 112 5.37 -7.19 -11.99
N PRO A 113 4.95 -8.39 -12.39
CA PRO A 113 4.45 -9.40 -11.44
C PRO A 113 5.58 -9.88 -10.56
N LEU A 114 5.36 -9.86 -9.25
CA LEU A 114 6.31 -10.36 -8.25
C LEU A 114 5.66 -11.44 -7.41
N ASN A 115 6.50 -12.36 -6.90
CA ASN A 115 6.16 -13.25 -5.80
C ASN A 115 6.89 -12.82 -4.54
N VAL A 116 6.43 -13.31 -3.39
CA VAL A 116 7.06 -13.07 -2.09
C VAL A 116 8.55 -13.42 -2.14
N GLY A 117 9.39 -12.49 -1.70
CA GLY A 117 10.86 -12.56 -1.76
C GLY A 117 11.44 -12.00 -3.07
N GLY A 118 10.61 -11.78 -4.10
CA GLY A 118 11.03 -11.12 -5.34
C GLY A 118 11.09 -9.61 -5.21
N SER A 119 11.92 -8.98 -6.05
CA SER A 119 12.05 -7.53 -6.11
C SER A 119 12.28 -7.03 -7.53
N CYS A 120 11.92 -5.76 -7.76
CA CYS A 120 12.30 -5.03 -8.97
C CYS A 120 12.76 -3.62 -8.60
N THR A 121 13.63 -3.04 -9.43
CA THR A 121 14.10 -1.65 -9.25
C THR A 121 13.68 -0.80 -10.44
N ILE A 122 12.98 0.28 -10.16
CA ILE A 122 12.49 1.23 -11.16
C ILE A 122 12.98 2.62 -10.74
N ARG A 123 13.80 3.27 -11.58
CA ARG A 123 14.28 4.65 -11.40
C ARG A 123 14.84 4.95 -10.01
N GLY A 124 15.62 4.02 -9.43
CA GLY A 124 16.25 4.17 -8.13
C GLY A 124 15.33 3.88 -6.93
N VAL A 125 14.16 3.30 -7.17
CA VAL A 125 13.27 2.75 -6.12
C VAL A 125 13.18 1.25 -6.28
N THR A 126 13.54 0.51 -5.23
CA THR A 126 13.42 -0.95 -5.19
C THR A 126 12.16 -1.34 -4.44
N TYR A 127 11.34 -2.15 -5.08
CA TYR A 127 10.11 -2.70 -4.55
C TYR A 127 10.31 -4.19 -4.27
N THR A 128 10.26 -4.59 -3.02
CA THR A 128 10.38 -6.00 -2.62
C THR A 128 9.07 -6.49 -2.07
N MET A 129 8.54 -7.57 -2.63
CA MET A 129 7.31 -8.18 -2.15
C MET A 129 7.60 -9.04 -0.93
N VAL A 130 6.87 -8.83 0.15
CA VAL A 130 7.02 -9.52 1.44
C VAL A 130 5.71 -10.19 1.88
N PRO A 131 5.75 -11.20 2.77
CA PRO A 131 4.56 -11.90 3.21
C PRO A 131 3.57 -10.99 3.94
N ALA A 132 2.27 -11.27 3.75
CA ALA A 132 1.18 -10.78 4.58
C ALA A 132 0.22 -11.93 4.90
N PHE A 133 -0.41 -11.93 6.08
CA PHE A 133 -1.31 -12.97 6.55
C PHE A 133 -2.75 -12.46 6.53
N HIS A 134 -3.37 -12.60 5.38
CA HIS A 134 -4.74 -12.18 5.13
C HIS A 134 -5.35 -13.05 4.03
N SER A 135 -6.68 -13.13 4.00
CA SER A 135 -7.36 -13.71 2.84
C SER A 135 -7.22 -12.80 1.63
N SER A 136 -7.23 -13.38 0.45
CA SER A 136 -7.31 -12.60 -0.78
C SER A 136 -8.16 -13.31 -1.81
N SER A 137 -8.91 -12.51 -2.57
CA SER A 137 -9.65 -12.99 -3.73
C SER A 137 -9.98 -11.80 -4.62
N ILE A 138 -9.75 -11.95 -5.92
CA ILE A 138 -10.22 -10.97 -6.89
C ILE A 138 -11.69 -11.26 -7.17
N MET A 139 -12.56 -10.43 -6.62
CA MET A 139 -13.99 -10.52 -6.89
C MET A 139 -14.30 -9.88 -8.25
N HIS A 140 -14.43 -10.69 -9.28
CA HIS A 140 -15.16 -10.25 -10.45
C HIS A 140 -16.64 -10.25 -10.11
N TYR A 141 -17.26 -9.07 -10.15
CA TYR A 141 -18.65 -8.86 -9.79
C TYR A 141 -19.58 -9.44 -10.87
N ASP A 142 -19.66 -10.76 -10.93
CA ASP A 142 -20.73 -11.47 -11.59
C ASP A 142 -21.48 -12.29 -10.54
N TYR A 143 -22.29 -11.63 -9.73
CA TYR A 143 -23.14 -12.29 -8.74
C TYR A 143 -24.04 -13.38 -9.36
N VAL A 144 -24.32 -13.29 -10.65
CA VAL A 144 -25.16 -14.28 -11.35
C VAL A 144 -24.42 -15.57 -11.58
N LYS A 145 -23.09 -15.56 -11.66
CA LYS A 145 -22.28 -16.75 -11.98
C LYS A 145 -21.54 -17.35 -10.79
N ASN A 146 -21.60 -16.72 -9.61
CA ASN A 146 -21.00 -17.25 -8.37
C ASN A 146 -19.51 -17.68 -8.52
N LYS A 147 -18.74 -17.00 -9.37
CA LYS A 147 -17.34 -17.36 -9.64
C LYS A 147 -16.41 -16.36 -8.98
N VAL A 148 -15.87 -16.73 -7.83
CA VAL A 148 -14.62 -16.21 -7.32
C VAL A 148 -13.54 -16.58 -8.34
N ARG A 149 -13.01 -15.60 -9.06
CA ARG A 149 -11.90 -15.82 -9.97
C ARG A 149 -10.62 -15.44 -9.25
N TYR A 150 -9.72 -16.40 -9.18
CA TYR A 150 -8.35 -16.29 -8.69
C TYR A 150 -8.21 -15.98 -7.19
N PRO A 151 -8.04 -17.00 -6.34
CA PRO A 151 -7.42 -16.78 -5.05
C PRO A 151 -5.98 -16.34 -5.30
N ASP A 152 -5.59 -15.19 -4.74
CA ASP A 152 -4.20 -14.78 -4.65
C ASP A 152 -3.76 -14.79 -3.19
N GLY A 153 -2.46 -14.64 -2.94
CA GLY A 153 -1.91 -14.41 -1.61
C GLY A 153 -1.88 -12.91 -1.31
N ALA A 154 -2.32 -12.50 -0.13
CA ALA A 154 -2.07 -11.14 0.33
C ALA A 154 -0.56 -10.93 0.55
N VAL A 155 -0.07 -9.75 0.18
CA VAL A 155 1.35 -9.38 0.30
C VAL A 155 1.49 -7.98 0.88
N GLY A 156 2.69 -7.70 1.42
CA GLY A 156 3.15 -6.36 1.70
C GLY A 156 4.30 -5.97 0.76
N TYR A 157 4.78 -4.75 0.92
CA TYR A 157 5.93 -4.25 0.18
C TYR A 157 6.94 -3.59 1.11
N VAL A 158 8.22 -3.82 0.82
CA VAL A 158 9.31 -2.95 1.27
C VAL A 158 9.70 -2.09 0.08
N ILE A 159 9.61 -0.76 0.27
CA ILE A 159 9.93 0.24 -0.73
C ILE A 159 11.21 0.94 -0.29
N SER A 160 12.31 0.69 -1.00
CA SER A 160 13.64 1.22 -0.66
C SER A 160 14.04 2.29 -1.68
N PHE A 161 14.29 3.50 -1.22
CA PHE A 161 14.70 4.62 -2.05
C PHE A 161 16.23 4.75 -2.05
N GLU A 162 16.83 4.86 -3.23
CA GLU A 162 18.29 5.03 -3.35
C GLU A 162 18.75 6.36 -2.73
N GLY A 163 19.44 6.27 -1.57
CA GLY A 163 19.82 7.43 -0.76
C GLY A 163 18.63 8.11 -0.05
N GLY A 164 17.60 7.35 0.26
CA GLY A 164 16.42 7.78 1.02
C GLY A 164 15.97 6.70 2.01
N PRO A 165 14.82 6.89 2.69
CA PRO A 165 14.33 5.97 3.69
C PRO A 165 13.83 4.65 3.10
N VAL A 166 13.66 3.66 3.97
CA VAL A 166 12.97 2.42 3.68
C VAL A 166 11.57 2.46 4.28
N ILE A 167 10.56 2.20 3.47
CA ILE A 167 9.15 2.13 3.87
C ILE A 167 8.70 0.67 3.85
N TYR A 168 8.09 0.20 4.94
CA TYR A 168 7.31 -1.03 4.95
C TYR A 168 5.82 -0.70 4.84
N ALA A 169 5.16 -1.24 3.83
CA ALA A 169 3.72 -1.18 3.64
C ALA A 169 3.14 -2.58 3.86
N SER A 170 2.39 -2.77 4.94
CA SER A 170 1.97 -4.11 5.36
C SER A 170 0.96 -4.77 4.44
N GLY A 171 0.19 -4.00 3.67
CA GLY A 171 -1.07 -4.47 3.16
C GLY A 171 -1.99 -4.90 4.31
N ASP A 172 -3.04 -5.64 4.01
CA ASP A 172 -3.85 -6.26 5.05
C ASP A 172 -3.14 -7.48 5.61
N THR A 173 -2.96 -7.51 6.92
CA THR A 173 -2.26 -8.58 7.61
C THR A 173 -2.61 -8.64 9.10
N GLY A 174 -2.52 -9.83 9.68
CA GLY A 174 -2.26 -10.00 11.11
C GLY A 174 -0.79 -9.73 11.43
N VAL A 175 -0.45 -9.67 12.71
CA VAL A 175 0.96 -9.67 13.14
C VAL A 175 1.58 -11.05 12.92
N SER A 176 2.82 -11.08 12.45
CA SER A 176 3.50 -12.35 12.13
C SER A 176 4.99 -12.32 12.45
N MET A 177 5.61 -13.50 12.51
CA MET A 177 7.05 -13.63 12.76
C MET A 177 7.90 -13.14 11.60
N GLU A 178 7.37 -13.11 10.39
CA GLU A 178 8.05 -12.59 9.20
C GLU A 178 8.41 -11.12 9.33
N MET A 179 7.68 -10.36 10.16
CA MET A 179 8.03 -8.97 10.46
C MET A 179 9.42 -8.84 11.13
N HIS A 180 9.92 -9.87 11.84
CA HIS A 180 11.30 -9.90 12.33
C HIS A 180 12.30 -9.98 11.18
N MET A 181 12.04 -10.84 10.18
CA MET A 181 12.91 -10.95 9.01
C MET A 181 12.89 -9.66 8.18
N ILE A 182 11.73 -9.01 8.07
CA ILE A 182 11.61 -7.70 7.41
C ILE A 182 12.49 -6.67 8.13
N GLN A 183 12.46 -6.65 9.47
CA GLN A 183 13.31 -5.76 10.24
C GLN A 183 14.81 -6.07 10.06
N GLU A 184 15.20 -7.32 10.11
CA GLU A 184 16.61 -7.72 9.99
C GLU A 184 17.18 -7.44 8.59
N LEU A 185 16.40 -7.70 7.53
CA LEU A 185 16.85 -7.58 6.16
C LEU A 185 16.80 -6.14 5.63
N TYR A 186 15.78 -5.36 6.04
CA TYR A 186 15.49 -4.08 5.39
C TYR A 186 15.48 -2.89 6.33
N SER A 187 15.36 -3.09 7.66
CA SER A 187 15.36 -2.04 8.68
C SER A 187 14.46 -0.85 8.33
N PRO A 188 13.15 -1.05 8.10
CA PRO A 188 12.26 0.02 7.64
C PRO A 188 12.16 1.15 8.65
N GLU A 189 12.36 2.37 8.18
CA GLU A 189 12.27 3.59 8.98
C GLU A 189 10.82 4.07 9.14
N ILE A 190 9.99 3.80 8.13
CA ILE A 190 8.58 4.17 8.12
C ILE A 190 7.76 2.90 7.90
N ALA A 191 6.71 2.72 8.71
CA ALA A 191 5.78 1.60 8.57
C ALA A 191 4.36 2.12 8.34
N LEU A 192 3.78 1.75 7.18
CA LEU A 192 2.38 1.96 6.84
C LEU A 192 1.65 0.66 7.13
N MET A 193 0.85 0.61 8.20
CA MET A 193 0.28 -0.64 8.68
C MET A 193 -1.20 -0.53 8.99
N THR A 194 -1.95 -1.59 8.72
CA THR A 194 -3.38 -1.65 8.99
C THR A 194 -3.69 -1.79 10.47
N ALA A 195 -4.76 -1.12 10.95
CA ALA A 195 -5.14 -1.05 12.36
C ALA A 195 -6.67 -1.12 12.59
N GLY A 196 -7.42 -1.69 11.66
CA GLY A 196 -8.90 -1.73 11.70
C GLY A 196 -9.50 -2.74 12.67
N GLY A 197 -8.73 -3.70 13.16
CA GLY A 197 -9.10 -4.63 14.23
C GLY A 197 -9.93 -5.84 13.82
N GLN A 198 -10.92 -5.70 12.96
CA GLN A 198 -11.79 -6.83 12.59
C GLN A 198 -11.19 -7.72 11.50
N TYR A 199 -10.59 -7.11 10.49
CA TYR A 199 -10.09 -7.82 9.31
C TYR A 199 -8.56 -7.87 9.27
N ASN A 200 -7.90 -7.10 10.11
CA ASN A 200 -6.45 -6.96 10.20
C ASN A 200 -6.04 -6.63 11.65
N MET A 201 -4.82 -6.18 11.87
CA MET A 201 -4.31 -5.86 13.21
C MET A 201 -5.22 -4.90 13.97
N GLY A 202 -5.43 -5.19 15.26
CA GLY A 202 -6.01 -4.26 16.23
C GLY A 202 -4.93 -3.46 16.97
N VAL A 203 -5.35 -2.72 17.99
CA VAL A 203 -4.47 -1.85 18.81
C VAL A 203 -3.24 -2.60 19.34
N ARG A 204 -3.46 -3.79 19.93
CA ARG A 204 -2.39 -4.57 20.56
C ARG A 204 -1.41 -5.13 19.54
N GLU A 205 -1.95 -5.70 18.47
CA GLU A 205 -1.17 -6.32 17.40
C GLU A 205 -0.35 -5.26 16.65
N PHE A 206 -0.93 -4.09 16.37
CA PHE A 206 -0.23 -2.97 15.75
C PHE A 206 0.94 -2.48 16.62
N ALA A 207 0.71 -2.28 17.92
CA ALA A 207 1.78 -1.88 18.85
C ALA A 207 2.88 -2.95 18.96
N TYR A 208 2.51 -4.23 18.89
CA TYR A 208 3.47 -5.32 18.85
C TYR A 208 4.25 -5.37 17.53
N ALA A 209 3.60 -5.11 16.41
CA ALA A 209 4.28 -4.95 15.11
C ALA A 209 5.31 -3.80 15.14
N CYS A 210 4.95 -2.66 15.75
CA CYS A 210 5.91 -1.57 15.99
C CYS A 210 7.11 -2.02 16.84
N LYS A 211 6.88 -2.82 17.88
CA LYS A 211 7.96 -3.38 18.72
C LYS A 211 8.91 -4.28 17.92
N ILE A 212 8.37 -5.08 16.98
CA ILE A 212 9.17 -5.97 16.14
C ILE A 212 9.94 -5.17 15.10
N LEU A 213 9.24 -4.35 14.32
CA LEU A 213 9.80 -3.61 13.19
C LEU A 213 10.67 -2.42 13.61
N LYS A 214 10.44 -1.87 14.81
CA LYS A 214 11.16 -0.72 15.37
C LYS A 214 11.25 0.47 14.40
N PRO A 215 10.18 0.85 13.69
CA PRO A 215 10.26 1.95 12.75
C PRO A 215 10.41 3.26 13.51
N LYS A 216 11.05 4.27 12.89
CA LYS A 216 11.09 5.64 13.42
C LYS A 216 9.68 6.26 13.44
N ILE A 217 8.89 5.95 12.39
CA ILE A 217 7.52 6.43 12.20
C ILE A 217 6.60 5.26 11.87
N ALA A 218 5.45 5.18 12.54
CA ALA A 218 4.37 4.27 12.19
C ALA A 218 3.10 5.05 11.87
N ILE A 219 2.51 4.78 10.71
CA ILE A 219 1.26 5.39 10.23
C ILE A 219 0.21 4.28 10.15
N PRO A 220 -0.80 4.28 11.03
CA PRO A 220 -1.90 3.34 10.93
C PRO A 220 -2.84 3.72 9.80
N CYS A 221 -3.40 2.70 9.16
CA CYS A 221 -4.41 2.83 8.10
C CYS A 221 -5.51 1.77 8.25
N HIS A 222 -6.46 1.73 7.32
CA HIS A 222 -7.54 0.76 7.26
C HIS A 222 -8.47 0.79 8.50
N TYR A 223 -8.71 1.97 9.05
CA TYR A 223 -9.57 2.19 10.21
C TYR A 223 -10.57 3.33 9.96
N ASP A 224 -11.61 3.40 10.77
CA ASP A 224 -12.66 4.44 10.76
C ASP A 224 -13.43 4.59 9.43
N THR A 225 -13.19 3.72 8.43
CA THR A 225 -13.92 3.72 7.15
C THR A 225 -15.33 3.13 7.32
N PHE A 226 -15.45 2.08 8.13
CA PHE A 226 -16.70 1.39 8.41
C PHE A 226 -16.94 1.26 9.92
N PRO A 227 -18.21 1.16 10.37
CA PRO A 227 -18.54 1.08 11.81
C PRO A 227 -17.81 -0.03 12.59
N ARG A 228 -17.49 -1.15 11.91
CA ARG A 228 -16.82 -2.30 12.53
C ARG A 228 -15.29 -2.16 12.61
N GLN A 229 -14.73 -1.12 11.99
CA GLN A 229 -13.28 -0.87 11.92
C GLN A 229 -12.90 0.40 12.69
N ARG A 230 -13.64 0.73 13.73
CA ARG A 230 -13.35 1.90 14.57
C ARG A 230 -12.08 1.70 15.37
N LEU A 231 -11.19 2.68 15.29
CA LEU A 231 -9.92 2.70 16.03
C LEU A 231 -10.04 3.61 17.27
N ASP A 232 -9.77 3.05 18.44
CA ASP A 232 -9.50 3.85 19.63
C ASP A 232 -8.07 4.41 19.55
N LYS A 233 -7.97 5.63 19.02
CA LYS A 233 -6.69 6.30 18.75
C LYS A 233 -5.89 6.56 20.02
N GLU A 234 -6.56 6.80 21.14
CA GLU A 234 -5.88 7.05 22.41
C GLU A 234 -5.28 5.76 22.98
N LYS A 235 -6.03 4.66 22.96
CA LYS A 235 -5.49 3.35 23.31
C LYS A 235 -4.33 2.94 22.41
N LEU A 236 -4.40 3.27 21.10
CA LEU A 236 -3.30 2.99 20.18
C LEU A 236 -2.05 3.78 20.57
N ARG A 237 -2.17 5.09 20.85
CA ARG A 237 -1.05 5.91 21.32
C ARG A 237 -0.41 5.33 22.57
N GLN A 238 -1.22 4.99 23.55
CA GLN A 238 -0.75 4.39 24.80
C GLN A 238 -0.05 3.05 24.55
N ALA A 239 -0.63 2.17 23.74
CA ALA A 239 -0.05 0.87 23.47
C ALA A 239 1.31 0.98 22.75
N VAL A 240 1.41 1.85 21.74
CA VAL A 240 2.68 2.09 21.02
C VAL A 240 3.71 2.71 21.94
N SER A 241 3.36 3.72 22.75
CA SER A 241 4.31 4.35 23.67
C SER A 241 4.88 3.38 24.71
N VAL A 242 4.11 2.36 25.11
CA VAL A 242 4.57 1.32 26.04
C VAL A 242 5.40 0.24 25.31
N MET A 243 4.95 -0.25 24.15
CA MET A 243 5.56 -1.39 23.49
C MET A 243 6.75 -1.01 22.58
N SER A 244 6.73 0.19 22.02
CA SER A 244 7.76 0.69 21.08
C SER A 244 8.01 2.19 21.31
N PRO A 245 8.60 2.59 22.47
CA PRO A 245 8.73 3.99 22.87
C PRO A 245 9.60 4.84 21.92
N SER A 246 10.41 4.22 21.09
CA SER A 246 11.21 4.90 20.04
C SER A 246 10.44 5.17 18.76
N THR A 247 9.23 4.62 18.60
CA THR A 247 8.40 4.80 17.41
C THR A 247 7.47 6.00 17.59
N ASN A 248 7.54 6.94 16.65
CA ASN A 248 6.59 8.04 16.56
C ASN A 248 5.32 7.57 15.84
N LEU A 249 4.20 7.50 16.56
CA LEU A 249 2.90 7.20 15.94
C LEU A 249 2.32 8.46 15.32
N VAL A 250 2.16 8.46 14.00
CA VAL A 250 1.59 9.57 13.23
C VAL A 250 0.20 9.18 12.73
N LEU A 251 -0.83 9.86 13.22
CA LEU A 251 -2.21 9.67 12.80
C LEU A 251 -2.57 10.71 11.75
N LEU A 252 -2.69 10.29 10.50
CA LEU A 252 -3.11 11.14 9.39
C LEU A 252 -4.62 11.03 9.16
N ASN A 253 -5.28 12.14 8.87
CA ASN A 253 -6.61 12.12 8.29
C ASN A 253 -6.52 11.98 6.76
N PRO A 254 -7.56 11.45 6.09
CA PRO A 254 -7.59 11.40 4.64
C PRO A 254 -7.31 12.77 4.01
N GLY A 255 -6.31 12.83 3.13
CA GLY A 255 -5.84 14.07 2.50
C GLY A 255 -4.57 14.67 3.12
N GLU A 256 -4.28 14.38 4.39
CA GLU A 256 -3.06 14.87 5.06
C GLU A 256 -1.80 14.14 4.57
N SER A 257 -0.66 14.78 4.71
CA SER A 257 0.64 14.27 4.27
C SER A 257 1.67 14.33 5.38
N LEU A 258 2.54 13.33 5.40
CA LEU A 258 3.81 13.35 6.13
C LEU A 258 4.92 13.73 5.15
N ARG A 259 5.78 14.68 5.51
CA ARG A 259 7.08 14.91 4.88
C ARG A 259 8.18 14.37 5.76
N TYR A 260 8.98 13.49 5.24
CA TYR A 260 10.10 12.87 5.93
C TYR A 260 11.41 13.30 5.27
N VAL A 261 12.28 13.90 6.09
CA VAL A 261 13.66 14.27 5.71
C VAL A 261 14.60 13.55 6.64
N GLU A 262 15.50 12.75 6.10
CA GLU A 262 16.48 12.02 6.88
C GLU A 262 17.33 12.98 7.73
N GLU A 263 17.55 12.65 9.02
CA GLU A 263 18.34 13.35 10.03
C GLU A 263 17.73 14.57 10.75
N ALA A 264 16.69 15.24 10.24
CA ALA A 264 16.34 16.52 10.87
C ALA A 264 14.91 16.61 11.42
N SER A 265 13.90 16.16 10.69
CA SER A 265 12.53 16.35 11.12
C SER A 265 11.51 15.70 10.17
N TRP A 266 10.38 15.39 10.70
CA TRP A 266 9.18 15.08 9.93
C TRP A 266 8.09 16.13 10.22
N LEU A 267 7.28 16.47 9.23
CA LEU A 267 6.20 17.44 9.34
C LEU A 267 4.90 16.83 8.78
N VAL A 268 3.80 17.03 9.51
CA VAL A 268 2.46 16.71 9.00
C VAL A 268 1.88 17.95 8.33
N GLU A 269 1.55 17.86 7.05
CA GLU A 269 0.81 18.87 6.30
C GLU A 269 -0.67 18.53 6.29
N ARG A 270 -1.50 19.49 6.70
CA ARG A 270 -2.96 19.40 6.76
C ARG A 270 -3.62 20.03 5.56
#